data_1052f0c817a39e3ab998521bb184971e
#
_entry.id   1052f0c817a39e3ab998521bb184971e
#
_cell.length_a   1.000
_cell.length_b   1.000
_cell.length_c   1.000
_cell.angle_alpha   90.00
_cell.angle_beta   90.00
_cell.angle_gamma   90.00
#
_symmetry.space_group_name_H-M   'P 1'
#
loop_
_entity.id
_entity.type
_entity.pdbx_description
1 polymer ?
#
loop_
_entity_poly.entity_id
_entity_poly.type
_entity_poly.pdbx_seq_one_letter_code
_entity_poly.pdbx_strand_id
1 'polypeptide(L)'
;MKEISPKKRFGQNFINDEVLLGDLVDLIKVKKNDDFLEIGPGSGNLTSLIVSSANSCSSVEIDRDLISLLKERFKKNDNFKIINENILNFDLKKYVSNFNQIRLAGNLPYNLSSPIIDWCTKNIDLIKDCLLYTSDAADELLG
;
A
#
# COMPACT_ATOMS: atom_id res chain seq x y z
N MET A 1 -0.66 -15.26 16.79
CA MET A 1 -1.13 -14.79 15.49
C MET A 1 -0.56 -15.68 14.39
N LYS A 2 -1.38 -16.07 13.45
CA LYS A 2 -0.95 -16.97 12.38
C LYS A 2 -0.14 -16.21 11.35
N GLU A 3 1.08 -16.66 11.05
CA GLU A 3 1.89 -16.07 10.01
C GLU A 3 1.37 -16.48 8.63
N ILE A 4 1.40 -15.52 7.70
CA ILE A 4 1.07 -15.76 6.31
C ILE A 4 2.34 -15.62 5.49
N SER A 5 2.70 -16.67 4.76
CA SER A 5 3.86 -16.63 3.88
C SER A 5 3.52 -15.90 2.58
N PRO A 6 4.46 -15.14 2.01
CA PRO A 6 4.25 -14.51 0.70
C PRO A 6 3.95 -15.55 -0.37
N LYS A 7 3.05 -15.19 -1.28
CA LYS A 7 2.67 -16.04 -2.41
C LYS A 7 3.42 -15.62 -3.66
N LYS A 8 4.32 -16.47 -4.15
CA LYS A 8 5.15 -16.17 -5.32
C LYS A 8 4.35 -15.81 -6.57
N ARG A 9 3.20 -16.45 -6.78
CA ARG A 9 2.34 -16.20 -7.95
C ARG A 9 1.82 -14.77 -8.02
N PHE A 10 1.78 -14.06 -6.89
CA PHE A 10 1.36 -12.66 -6.82
C PHE A 10 2.55 -11.70 -6.73
N GLY A 11 3.78 -12.23 -6.72
CA GLY A 11 4.98 -11.41 -6.53
C GLY A 11 5.02 -10.72 -5.18
N GLN A 12 4.39 -11.30 -4.17
CA GLN A 12 4.27 -10.70 -2.84
C GLN A 12 5.57 -10.75 -2.07
N ASN A 13 5.93 -9.63 -1.44
CA ASN A 13 7.03 -9.52 -0.50
C ASN A 13 6.57 -8.71 0.70
N PHE A 14 6.80 -9.23 1.90
CA PHE A 14 6.42 -8.55 3.13
C PHE A 14 7.58 -7.75 3.68
N ILE A 15 7.31 -6.54 4.17
CA ILE A 15 8.31 -5.74 4.84
C ILE A 15 8.38 -6.18 6.29
N ASN A 16 9.50 -6.79 6.66
CA ASN A 16 9.78 -7.21 8.04
C ASN A 16 10.97 -6.45 8.65
N ASP A 17 11.64 -5.62 7.84
CA ASP A 17 12.82 -4.88 8.27
C ASP A 17 12.38 -3.57 8.94
N GLU A 18 12.58 -3.47 10.25
CA GLU A 18 12.20 -2.29 11.03
C GLU A 18 12.99 -1.05 10.62
N VAL A 19 14.25 -1.21 10.21
CA VAL A 19 15.07 -0.08 9.74
C VAL A 19 14.49 0.48 8.47
N LEU A 20 14.15 -0.40 7.51
CA LEU A 20 13.54 0.01 6.25
C LEU A 20 12.20 0.69 6.49
N LEU A 21 11.35 0.13 7.36
CA LEU A 21 10.07 0.74 7.71
C LEU A 21 10.25 2.13 8.30
N GLY A 22 11.23 2.29 9.19
CA GLY A 22 11.54 3.60 9.77
C GLY A 22 11.94 4.61 8.72
N ASP A 23 12.80 4.20 7.78
CA ASP A 23 13.23 5.07 6.67
C ASP A 23 12.05 5.48 5.78
N LEU A 24 11.15 4.53 5.49
CA LEU A 24 9.97 4.80 4.67
C LEU A 24 9.02 5.78 5.35
N VAL A 25 8.82 5.62 6.66
CA VAL A 25 7.98 6.52 7.45
C VAL A 25 8.56 7.94 7.42
N ASP A 26 9.87 8.07 7.58
CA ASP A 26 10.54 9.37 7.53
C ASP A 26 10.39 10.04 6.16
N LEU A 27 10.42 9.27 5.09
CA LEU A 27 10.21 9.79 3.74
C LEU A 27 8.76 10.18 3.48
N ILE A 28 7.81 9.39 3.93
CA ILE A 28 6.39 9.60 3.69
C ILE A 28 5.87 10.82 4.46
N LYS A 29 6.34 11.05 5.68
CA LYS A 29 5.93 12.19 6.53
C LYS A 29 4.41 12.31 6.60
N VAL A 30 3.77 11.32 7.19
CA VAL A 30 2.31 11.27 7.32
C VAL A 30 1.79 12.40 8.20
N LYS A 31 0.78 13.12 7.73
CA LYS A 31 0.13 14.20 8.47
C LYS A 31 -1.33 13.86 8.75
N LYS A 32 -1.90 14.51 9.76
CA LYS A 32 -3.27 14.22 10.24
C LYS A 32 -4.34 14.40 9.19
N ASN A 33 -4.15 15.29 8.23
CA ASN A 33 -5.15 15.52 7.18
C ASN A 33 -4.83 14.80 5.87
N ASP A 34 -3.86 13.90 5.87
CA ASP A 34 -3.52 13.11 4.69
C ASP A 34 -4.50 11.96 4.49
N ASP A 35 -4.88 11.75 3.23
CA ASP A 35 -5.63 10.59 2.80
C ASP A 35 -4.73 9.73 1.92
N PHE A 36 -4.60 8.46 2.29
CA PHE A 36 -3.70 7.53 1.61
C PHE A 36 -4.46 6.44 0.86
N LEU A 37 -3.94 6.09 -0.30
CA LEU A 37 -4.23 4.83 -0.97
C LEU A 37 -2.96 3.99 -0.93
N GLU A 38 -3.04 2.82 -0.31
CA GLU A 38 -1.91 1.91 -0.22
C GLU A 38 -2.09 0.74 -1.18
N ILE A 39 -1.04 0.43 -1.95
CA ILE A 39 -1.03 -0.68 -2.88
C ILE A 39 -0.20 -1.81 -2.29
N GLY A 40 -0.77 -3.00 -2.20
CA GLY A 40 -0.05 -4.17 -1.71
C GLY A 40 0.35 -4.06 -0.26
N PRO A 41 -0.61 -3.94 0.67
CA PRO A 41 -0.31 -3.74 2.10
C PRO A 41 0.40 -4.92 2.76
N GLY A 42 0.36 -6.10 2.16
CA GLY A 42 0.94 -7.30 2.74
C GLY A 42 0.31 -7.60 4.10
N SER A 43 1.14 -7.79 5.11
CA SER A 43 0.67 -8.04 6.48
C SER A 43 0.24 -6.77 7.22
N GLY A 44 0.45 -5.59 6.62
CA GLY A 44 -0.03 -4.33 7.18
C GLY A 44 0.98 -3.55 8.01
N ASN A 45 2.28 -3.83 7.88
CA ASN A 45 3.28 -3.15 8.68
C ASN A 45 3.39 -1.66 8.35
N LEU A 46 3.43 -1.31 7.07
CA LEU A 46 3.38 0.09 6.66
C LEU A 46 2.01 0.69 6.93
N THR A 47 0.95 -0.09 6.68
CA THR A 47 -0.43 0.30 6.94
C THR A 47 -0.60 0.80 8.39
N SER A 48 -0.06 0.04 9.34
CA SER A 48 -0.13 0.37 10.77
C SER A 48 0.45 1.75 11.05
N LEU A 49 1.56 2.09 10.42
CA LEU A 49 2.21 3.38 10.60
C LEU A 49 1.40 4.51 9.95
N ILE A 50 0.80 4.25 8.81
CA ILE A 50 -0.04 5.25 8.13
C ILE A 50 -1.32 5.53 8.94
N VAL A 51 -2.05 4.48 9.34
CA VAL A 51 -3.33 4.68 10.05
C VAL A 51 -3.17 5.33 11.41
N SER A 52 -1.99 5.22 12.02
CA SER A 52 -1.74 5.85 13.32
C SER A 52 -1.68 7.37 13.24
N SER A 53 -1.47 7.94 12.07
CA SER A 53 -1.26 9.39 11.91
C SER A 53 -2.12 10.06 10.84
N ALA A 54 -2.54 9.32 9.82
CA ALA A 54 -3.29 9.89 8.69
C ALA A 54 -4.77 10.08 9.01
N ASN A 55 -5.42 10.90 8.21
CA ASN A 55 -6.87 11.04 8.25
C ASN A 55 -7.56 9.74 7.80
N SER A 56 -7.07 9.15 6.72
CA SER A 56 -7.61 7.88 6.21
C SER A 56 -6.55 7.10 5.46
N CYS A 57 -6.74 5.78 5.44
CA CYS A 57 -5.94 4.87 4.62
C CYS A 57 -6.85 3.81 4.02
N SER A 58 -6.87 3.73 2.71
CA SER A 58 -7.53 2.64 2.00
C SER A 58 -6.47 1.79 1.34
N SER A 59 -6.51 0.48 1.55
CA SER A 59 -5.54 -0.44 0.98
C SER A 59 -6.19 -1.32 -0.08
N VAL A 60 -5.55 -1.44 -1.23
CA VAL A 60 -6.02 -2.28 -2.34
C VAL A 60 -5.18 -3.54 -2.36
N GLU A 61 -5.84 -4.69 -2.22
CA GLU A 61 -5.20 -5.99 -2.13
C GLU A 61 -5.99 -7.03 -2.92
N ILE A 62 -5.27 -7.89 -3.63
CA ILE A 62 -5.88 -8.95 -4.45
C ILE A 62 -5.99 -10.28 -3.70
N ASP A 63 -5.14 -10.51 -2.72
CA ASP A 63 -5.09 -11.78 -1.97
C ASP A 63 -6.13 -11.78 -0.85
N ARG A 64 -7.12 -12.68 -0.96
CA ARG A 64 -8.21 -12.78 0.01
C ARG A 64 -7.76 -13.18 1.41
N ASP A 65 -6.68 -13.95 1.52
CA ASP A 65 -6.14 -14.33 2.83
C ASP A 65 -5.59 -13.12 3.56
N LEU A 66 -4.89 -12.25 2.82
CA LEU A 66 -4.38 -10.99 3.38
C LEU A 66 -5.52 -10.03 3.74
N ILE A 67 -6.58 -10.00 2.93
CA ILE A 67 -7.76 -9.17 3.22
C ILE A 67 -8.34 -9.55 4.58
N SER A 68 -8.53 -10.84 4.84
CA SER A 68 -9.08 -11.33 6.10
C SER A 68 -8.18 -10.96 7.27
N LEU A 69 -6.87 -11.12 7.11
CA LEU A 69 -5.88 -10.75 8.11
C LEU A 69 -5.94 -9.26 8.44
N LEU A 70 -5.97 -8.42 7.40
CA LEU A 70 -5.98 -6.97 7.56
C LEU A 70 -7.27 -6.46 8.20
N LYS A 71 -8.40 -7.03 7.82
CA LYS A 71 -9.69 -6.69 8.45
C LYS A 71 -9.66 -6.96 9.95
N GLU A 72 -9.09 -8.09 10.36
CA GLU A 72 -8.97 -8.42 11.79
C GLU A 72 -7.98 -7.50 12.49
N ARG A 73 -6.81 -7.28 11.88
CA ARG A 73 -5.75 -6.45 12.46
C ARG A 73 -6.21 -5.02 12.70
N PHE A 74 -6.95 -4.45 11.77
CA PHE A 74 -7.35 -3.03 11.82
C PHE A 74 -8.82 -2.82 12.13
N LYS A 75 -9.51 -3.81 12.71
CA LYS A 75 -10.94 -3.72 12.98
C LYS A 75 -11.35 -2.56 13.90
N LYS A 76 -10.40 -2.07 14.71
CA LYS A 76 -10.64 -0.94 15.63
C LYS A 76 -10.24 0.41 15.05
N ASN A 77 -9.71 0.43 13.84
CA ASN A 77 -9.27 1.66 13.18
C ASN A 77 -10.35 2.15 12.22
N ASP A 78 -11.13 3.15 12.67
CA ASP A 78 -12.22 3.69 11.85
C ASP A 78 -11.75 4.38 10.58
N ASN A 79 -10.49 4.77 10.53
CA ASN A 79 -9.89 5.44 9.38
C ASN A 79 -9.25 4.49 8.36
N PHE A 80 -9.45 3.17 8.53
CA PHE A 80 -8.91 2.17 7.62
C PHE A 80 -10.00 1.49 6.81
N LYS A 81 -9.73 1.27 5.52
CA LYS A 81 -10.59 0.51 4.63
C LYS A 81 -9.74 -0.41 3.77
N ILE A 82 -10.19 -1.65 3.57
CA ILE A 82 -9.53 -2.61 2.68
C ILE A 82 -10.43 -2.89 1.49
N ILE A 83 -9.82 -2.88 0.30
CA ILE A 83 -10.52 -3.08 -0.97
C ILE A 83 -9.92 -4.30 -1.66
N ASN A 84 -10.76 -5.31 -1.92
CA ASN A 84 -10.32 -6.52 -2.63
C ASN A 84 -10.46 -6.31 -4.13
N GLU A 85 -9.40 -5.80 -4.73
CA GLU A 85 -9.38 -5.48 -6.15
C GLU A 85 -7.95 -5.49 -6.69
N ASN A 86 -7.82 -5.71 -7.99
CA ASN A 86 -6.55 -5.51 -8.67
C ASN A 86 -6.37 -4.02 -8.90
N ILE A 87 -5.25 -3.45 -8.45
CA ILE A 87 -5.00 -2.02 -8.59
C ILE A 87 -5.11 -1.55 -10.06
N LEU A 88 -4.73 -2.40 -11.01
CA LEU A 88 -4.77 -2.04 -12.42
C LEU A 88 -6.20 -1.81 -12.94
N ASN A 89 -7.19 -2.36 -12.24
CA ASN A 89 -8.61 -2.19 -12.55
C ASN A 89 -9.30 -1.18 -11.61
N PHE A 90 -8.57 -0.61 -10.67
CA PHE A 90 -9.13 0.30 -9.68
C PHE A 90 -9.40 1.67 -10.30
N ASP A 91 -10.61 2.17 -10.14
CA ASP A 91 -11.02 3.48 -10.65
C ASP A 91 -10.74 4.56 -9.60
N LEU A 92 -9.54 5.13 -9.66
CA LEU A 92 -9.13 6.16 -8.72
C LEU A 92 -9.99 7.43 -8.85
N LYS A 93 -10.37 7.79 -10.06
CA LYS A 93 -11.18 8.97 -10.29
C LYS A 93 -12.50 8.90 -9.55
N LYS A 94 -13.14 7.74 -9.55
CA LYS A 94 -14.38 7.52 -8.81
C LYS A 94 -14.16 7.55 -7.31
N TYR A 95 -13.03 6.97 -6.86
CA TYR A 95 -12.67 6.89 -5.45
C TYR A 95 -12.39 8.28 -4.85
N VAL A 96 -11.62 9.12 -5.53
CA VAL A 96 -11.21 10.43 -5.02
C VAL A 96 -12.23 11.54 -5.29
N SER A 97 -13.44 11.22 -5.75
CA SER A 97 -14.46 12.24 -6.02
C SER A 97 -14.75 13.13 -4.81
N ASN A 98 -14.51 12.63 -3.60
CA ASN A 98 -14.72 13.36 -2.34
C ASN A 98 -13.43 13.90 -1.74
N PHE A 99 -12.29 13.71 -2.41
CA PHE A 99 -10.97 14.18 -1.97
C PHE A 99 -10.36 15.05 -3.07
N ASN A 100 -9.55 16.04 -2.69
CA ASN A 100 -8.87 16.87 -3.70
C ASN A 100 -7.76 16.08 -4.39
N GLN A 101 -6.92 15.42 -3.61
CA GLN A 101 -5.86 14.55 -4.10
C GLN A 101 -5.52 13.53 -3.03
N ILE A 102 -5.01 12.38 -3.46
CA ILE A 102 -4.64 11.30 -2.56
C ILE A 102 -3.13 11.08 -2.59
N ARG A 103 -2.58 10.70 -1.45
CA ARG A 103 -1.19 10.26 -1.36
C ARG A 103 -1.14 8.75 -1.58
N LEU A 104 -0.18 8.31 -2.39
CA LEU A 104 -0.04 6.91 -2.74
C LEU A 104 1.19 6.32 -2.06
N ALA A 105 1.05 5.13 -1.50
CA ALA A 105 2.18 4.38 -0.95
C ALA A 105 2.00 2.91 -1.31
N GLY A 106 3.09 2.20 -1.47
CA GLY A 106 2.94 0.79 -1.77
C GLY A 106 4.24 0.01 -1.83
N ASN A 107 4.12 -1.25 -1.43
CA ASN A 107 5.13 -2.28 -1.64
C ASN A 107 4.70 -3.10 -2.85
N LEU A 108 5.35 -2.89 -3.98
CA LEU A 108 4.93 -3.50 -5.23
C LEU A 108 5.58 -4.86 -5.45
N PRO A 109 4.83 -5.84 -5.98
CA PRO A 109 5.45 -7.00 -6.60
C PRO A 109 6.32 -6.52 -7.75
N TYR A 110 7.59 -6.97 -7.79
CA TYR A 110 8.53 -6.49 -8.80
C TYR A 110 8.04 -6.74 -10.23
N ASN A 111 7.28 -7.81 -10.45
CA ASN A 111 6.76 -8.18 -11.76
C ASN A 111 5.57 -7.32 -12.21
N LEU A 112 5.01 -6.50 -11.31
CA LEU A 112 3.89 -5.61 -11.61
C LEU A 112 4.27 -4.13 -11.54
N SER A 113 5.52 -3.80 -11.28
CA SER A 113 5.94 -2.41 -11.08
C SER A 113 5.70 -1.53 -12.30
N SER A 114 6.05 -2.00 -13.51
CA SER A 114 5.81 -1.22 -14.74
C SER A 114 4.33 -0.94 -15.02
N PRO A 115 3.43 -1.94 -14.99
CA PRO A 115 1.99 -1.67 -15.15
C PRO A 115 1.44 -0.72 -14.10
N ILE A 116 1.90 -0.82 -12.85
CA ILE A 116 1.42 0.04 -11.75
C ILE A 116 1.91 1.47 -11.95
N ILE A 117 3.16 1.67 -12.39
CA ILE A 117 3.67 3.00 -12.70
C ILE A 117 2.85 3.62 -13.85
N ASP A 118 2.52 2.83 -14.86
CA ASP A 118 1.65 3.28 -15.94
C ASP A 118 0.27 3.70 -15.42
N TRP A 119 -0.31 2.91 -14.53
CA TRP A 119 -1.57 3.23 -13.88
C TRP A 119 -1.46 4.55 -13.10
N CYS A 120 -0.37 4.77 -12.37
CA CYS A 120 -0.12 6.02 -11.66
C CYS A 120 -0.04 7.21 -12.62
N THR A 121 0.65 7.04 -13.73
CA THR A 121 0.79 8.10 -14.75
C THR A 121 -0.57 8.51 -15.31
N LYS A 122 -1.44 7.54 -15.57
CA LYS A 122 -2.80 7.81 -16.06
C LYS A 122 -3.67 8.54 -15.05
N ASN A 123 -3.34 8.45 -13.77
CA ASN A 123 -4.09 9.07 -12.68
C ASN A 123 -3.33 10.22 -12.02
N ILE A 124 -2.32 10.76 -12.69
CA ILE A 124 -1.37 11.70 -12.08
C ILE A 124 -2.05 12.95 -11.50
N ASP A 125 -3.12 13.42 -12.11
CA ASP A 125 -3.85 14.61 -11.64
C ASP A 125 -4.54 14.39 -10.30
N LEU A 126 -4.78 13.14 -9.93
CA LEU A 126 -5.48 12.75 -8.70
C LEU A 126 -4.52 12.39 -7.57
N ILE A 127 -3.23 12.33 -7.86
CA ILE A 127 -2.21 11.88 -6.93
C ILE A 127 -1.36 13.09 -6.51
N LYS A 128 -1.34 13.36 -5.20
CA LYS A 128 -0.53 14.44 -4.64
C LYS A 128 0.95 14.08 -4.69
N ASP A 129 1.28 12.88 -4.23
CA ASP A 129 2.62 12.30 -4.29
C ASP A 129 2.51 10.79 -4.17
N CYS A 130 3.60 10.08 -4.48
CA CYS A 130 3.61 8.65 -4.29
C CYS A 130 4.99 8.15 -3.87
N LEU A 131 4.98 7.13 -3.02
CA LEU A 131 6.17 6.38 -2.65
C LEU A 131 5.91 4.90 -2.93
N LEU A 132 6.52 4.41 -4.00
CA LEU A 132 6.40 3.02 -4.42
C LEU A 132 7.77 2.36 -4.36
N TYR A 133 7.82 1.14 -3.85
CA TYR A 133 9.06 0.42 -3.66
C TYR A 133 8.82 -1.08 -3.75
N THR A 134 9.92 -1.85 -3.87
CA THR A 134 9.89 -3.30 -3.80
C THR A 134 10.76 -3.75 -2.65
N SER A 135 10.27 -4.70 -1.85
CA SER A 135 11.00 -5.18 -0.68
C SER A 135 12.16 -6.10 -1.04
N ASP A 136 12.22 -6.61 -2.26
CA ASP A 136 13.28 -7.47 -2.76
C ASP A 136 14.31 -6.74 -3.62
N ALA A 137 14.28 -5.40 -3.65
CA ALA A 137 15.22 -4.60 -4.43
C ALA A 137 16.68 -4.88 -4.04
N ALA A 138 16.94 -5.11 -2.75
CA ALA A 138 18.27 -5.45 -2.26
C ALA A 138 18.75 -6.81 -2.81
N ASP A 139 17.86 -7.77 -2.91
CA ASP A 139 18.17 -9.10 -3.43
C ASP A 139 18.51 -9.04 -4.92
N GLU A 140 17.81 -8.20 -5.67
CA GLU A 140 18.09 -7.99 -7.08
C GLU A 140 19.47 -7.35 -7.30
N LEU A 141 19.85 -6.43 -6.43
CA LEU A 141 21.17 -5.79 -6.49
C LEU A 141 22.30 -6.76 -6.18
N LEU A 142 22.02 -7.77 -5.37
CA LEU A 142 22.99 -8.80 -5.00
C LEU A 142 23.04 -9.97 -5.99
N GLY A 143 21.98 -10.13 -6.73
CA GLY A 143 21.84 -11.20 -7.69
C GLY A 143 22.40 -10.87 -9.03
#